data_7157572245fddc195681b4193bb545bf
#
_entry.id   7157572245fddc195681b4193bb545bf
#
_cell.length_a   1.000
_cell.length_b   1.000
_cell.length_c   1.000
_cell.angle_alpha   90.00
_cell.angle_beta   90.00
_cell.angle_gamma   90.00
#
_symmetry.space_group_name_H-M   'P 1'
#
loop_
_entity.id
_entity.type
_entity.pdbx_description
1 polymer ?
#
loop_
_entity_poly.entity_id
_entity_poly.type
_entity_poly.pdbx_seq_one_letter_code
_entity_poly.pdbx_strand_id
1 'polypeptide(L)'
;MTVTERLLHYVSFDTQSDESSETCPSTAKQKLLGEALVEEMRALGIADARIDADGYVYGSVPGTPGAPAIGLIAHMDTSPDCSGRDIKPRIVEYTGGDIALNDTTLLSPADFPILNRSVGKHLIVTDGTTLLGADDKAGIAEILTAVEELLAEGGAHASLRIGFTPDEEIGRGADRFDLAHFGADYAYTVDGGTLGELEYENFNAASAVVTVHGRNVHPGSAKRCMINAQLIAMEFHGMLPVHDRPEATEGYEGFSHLCAMQGEVELATLEYIIRDHDRASFEARKALFESAAAFLNAKYGAGTVEVALRDSYYNMREKIEPHMAIVEAAQQAMHDAGVTPRVVPIRGGTDGARLSYEGLPCPNLFTGGENYHGRFEYVPVEDMEAAVRTLKCILRNAAK
;
A
#
# COMPACT_ATOMS: atom_id res chain seq x y z
N MET A 1 10.40 17.90 -17.31
CA MET A 1 11.06 16.56 -17.23
C MET A 1 10.08 15.50 -17.70
N THR A 2 10.59 14.40 -18.31
CA THR A 2 9.74 13.21 -18.57
C THR A 2 9.40 12.48 -17.27
N VAL A 3 8.35 11.64 -17.28
CA VAL A 3 8.00 10.82 -16.13
C VAL A 3 9.14 9.89 -15.72
N THR A 4 9.88 9.35 -16.70
CA THR A 4 11.07 8.52 -16.48
C THR A 4 12.19 9.29 -15.78
N GLU A 5 12.50 10.50 -16.24
CA GLU A 5 13.54 11.34 -15.62
C GLU A 5 13.20 11.69 -14.18
N ARG A 6 11.91 11.95 -13.88
CA ARG A 6 11.42 12.19 -12.52
C ARG A 6 11.60 10.97 -11.65
N LEU A 7 11.12 9.81 -12.09
CA LEU A 7 11.27 8.58 -11.30
C LEU A 7 12.74 8.29 -11.01
N LEU A 8 13.62 8.34 -12.03
CA LEU A 8 15.06 8.11 -11.84
C LEU A 8 15.68 9.13 -10.86
N HIS A 9 15.19 10.36 -10.82
CA HIS A 9 15.61 11.35 -9.84
C HIS A 9 15.09 11.01 -8.44
N TYR A 10 13.80 10.68 -8.29
CA TYR A 10 13.18 10.47 -6.98
C TYR A 10 13.68 9.18 -6.30
N VAL A 11 13.95 8.11 -7.05
CA VAL A 11 14.51 6.88 -6.47
C VAL A 11 15.95 7.04 -5.98
N SER A 12 16.64 8.14 -6.32
CA SER A 12 17.96 8.45 -5.76
C SER A 12 17.91 8.87 -4.29
N PHE A 13 16.74 9.26 -3.77
CA PHE A 13 16.55 9.58 -2.36
C PHE A 13 16.27 8.31 -1.58
N ASP A 14 17.03 8.08 -0.52
CA ASP A 14 16.72 7.05 0.47
C ASP A 14 15.59 7.58 1.37
N THR A 15 14.41 6.98 1.28
CA THR A 15 13.20 7.39 2.00
C THR A 15 12.56 6.27 2.80
N GLN A 16 13.29 5.18 3.03
CA GLN A 16 12.77 4.01 3.76
C GLN A 16 12.20 4.39 5.12
N SER A 17 10.97 3.95 5.39
CA SER A 17 10.28 4.10 6.68
C SER A 17 10.80 3.13 7.74
N ASP A 18 10.41 3.34 8.99
CA ASP A 18 10.83 2.54 10.15
C ASP A 18 9.65 2.30 11.09
N GLU A 19 9.13 1.07 11.12
CA GLU A 19 8.02 0.67 11.98
C GLU A 19 8.28 0.85 13.48
N SER A 20 9.55 0.78 13.89
CA SER A 20 9.96 0.91 15.30
C SER A 20 9.99 2.35 15.79
N SER A 21 9.94 3.32 14.89
CA SER A 21 9.98 4.75 15.20
C SER A 21 8.61 5.26 15.65
N GLU A 22 8.60 6.14 16.67
CA GLU A 22 7.40 6.83 17.13
C GLU A 22 7.27 8.26 16.56
N THR A 23 8.22 8.69 15.73
CA THR A 23 8.21 10.03 15.10
C THR A 23 7.36 10.04 13.83
N CYS A 24 7.00 11.25 13.37
CA CYS A 24 6.42 11.49 12.05
C CYS A 24 7.23 12.58 11.33
N PRO A 25 7.80 12.30 10.15
CA PRO A 25 7.91 10.96 9.57
C PRO A 25 8.75 10.03 10.44
N SER A 26 8.58 8.72 10.25
CA SER A 26 9.30 7.69 10.99
C SER A 26 10.82 7.79 10.80
N THR A 27 11.24 8.29 9.63
CA THR A 27 12.64 8.60 9.33
C THR A 27 12.76 10.01 8.74
N ALA A 28 13.68 10.80 9.29
CA ALA A 28 13.88 12.19 8.87
C ALA A 28 14.35 12.33 7.39
N LYS A 29 14.92 11.27 6.81
CA LYS A 29 15.39 11.24 5.42
C LYS A 29 14.26 11.38 4.39
N GLN A 30 13.04 11.03 4.73
CA GLN A 30 11.86 11.24 3.87
C GLN A 30 11.64 12.72 3.54
N LYS A 31 11.96 13.63 4.47
CA LYS A 31 11.82 15.09 4.26
C LYS A 31 12.74 15.62 3.16
N LEU A 32 13.87 14.95 2.87
CA LEU A 32 14.77 15.37 1.81
C LEU A 32 14.10 15.28 0.43
N LEU A 33 13.35 14.20 0.19
CA LEU A 33 12.52 14.11 -1.01
C LEU A 33 11.40 15.15 -0.98
N GLY A 34 10.71 15.30 0.15
CA GLY A 34 9.63 16.28 0.30
C GLY A 34 10.09 17.73 0.00
N GLU A 35 11.27 18.11 0.48
CA GLU A 35 11.87 19.44 0.17
C GLU A 35 12.16 19.59 -1.32
N ALA A 36 12.74 18.57 -1.97
CA ALA A 36 13.01 18.57 -3.41
C ALA A 36 11.71 18.68 -4.23
N LEU A 37 10.65 17.97 -3.81
CA LEU A 37 9.33 18.04 -4.45
C LEU A 37 8.72 19.44 -4.33
N VAL A 38 8.84 20.10 -3.17
CA VAL A 38 8.37 21.49 -3.00
C VAL A 38 9.12 22.46 -3.93
N GLU A 39 10.43 22.28 -4.08
CA GLU A 39 11.24 23.11 -5.02
C GLU A 39 10.77 22.88 -6.46
N GLU A 40 10.56 21.64 -6.87
CA GLU A 40 10.07 21.30 -8.20
C GLU A 40 8.66 21.86 -8.45
N MET A 41 7.73 21.65 -7.52
CA MET A 41 6.36 22.16 -7.62
C MET A 41 6.34 23.68 -7.78
N ARG A 42 7.18 24.40 -7.04
CA ARG A 42 7.33 25.87 -7.21
C ARG A 42 7.89 26.24 -8.57
N ALA A 43 8.84 25.48 -9.09
CA ALA A 43 9.38 25.70 -10.44
C ALA A 43 8.31 25.46 -11.53
N LEU A 44 7.34 24.56 -11.30
CA LEU A 44 6.18 24.34 -12.14
C LEU A 44 5.10 25.43 -12.01
N GLY A 45 5.27 26.39 -11.09
CA GLY A 45 4.32 27.49 -10.88
C GLY A 45 3.29 27.24 -9.77
N ILE A 46 3.42 26.18 -8.98
CA ILE A 46 2.57 25.87 -7.82
C ILE A 46 3.08 26.69 -6.63
N ALA A 47 2.59 27.94 -6.52
CA ALA A 47 3.15 28.93 -5.61
C ALA A 47 2.92 28.62 -4.11
N ASP A 48 1.89 27.86 -3.77
CA ASP A 48 1.52 27.45 -2.41
C ASP A 48 2.18 26.15 -1.98
N ALA A 49 3.03 25.56 -2.84
CA ALA A 49 3.74 24.33 -2.52
C ALA A 49 4.54 24.45 -1.21
N ARG A 50 4.31 23.54 -0.29
CA ARG A 50 4.93 23.52 1.03
C ARG A 50 5.10 22.09 1.55
N ILE A 51 6.06 21.92 2.44
CA ILE A 51 6.20 20.77 3.33
C ILE A 51 5.87 21.23 4.76
N ASP A 52 5.12 20.43 5.49
CA ASP A 52 4.79 20.74 6.89
C ASP A 52 5.81 20.14 7.87
N ALA A 53 5.55 20.34 9.17
CA ALA A 53 6.43 19.87 10.23
C ALA A 53 6.51 18.34 10.32
N ASP A 54 5.44 17.66 9.94
CA ASP A 54 5.31 16.20 9.95
C ASP A 54 5.76 15.55 8.61
N GLY A 55 6.21 16.36 7.63
CA GLY A 55 6.79 15.89 6.39
C GLY A 55 5.80 15.74 5.23
N TYR A 56 4.54 16.07 5.41
CA TYR A 56 3.55 16.07 4.32
C TYR A 56 3.80 17.22 3.35
N VAL A 57 3.73 16.91 2.05
CA VAL A 57 3.86 17.91 0.99
C VAL A 57 2.49 18.24 0.41
N TYR A 58 2.20 19.53 0.27
CA TYR A 58 0.95 20.01 -0.28
C TYR A 58 1.17 21.06 -1.36
N GLY A 59 0.25 21.14 -2.31
CA GLY A 59 0.17 22.22 -3.28
C GLY A 59 -1.15 22.22 -4.02
N SER A 60 -1.47 23.33 -4.69
CA SER A 60 -2.71 23.45 -5.44
C SER A 60 -2.53 24.11 -6.79
N VAL A 61 -3.35 23.70 -7.76
CA VAL A 61 -3.49 24.32 -9.07
C VAL A 61 -4.94 24.75 -9.24
N PRO A 62 -5.21 26.09 -9.39
CA PRO A 62 -6.55 26.57 -9.63
C PRO A 62 -7.10 26.04 -10.96
N GLY A 63 -8.32 25.52 -10.95
CA GLY A 63 -8.98 25.01 -12.14
C GLY A 63 -10.03 25.99 -12.72
N THR A 64 -10.83 25.48 -13.63
CA THR A 64 -11.98 26.17 -14.21
C THR A 64 -13.01 26.48 -13.12
N PRO A 65 -13.53 27.73 -13.05
CA PRO A 65 -14.57 28.07 -12.06
C PRO A 65 -15.80 27.17 -12.17
N GLY A 66 -16.21 26.60 -11.03
CA GLY A 66 -17.35 25.67 -10.94
C GLY A 66 -17.00 24.18 -11.16
N ALA A 67 -15.79 23.87 -11.59
CA ALA A 67 -15.29 22.50 -11.60
C ALA A 67 -14.92 22.04 -10.19
N PRO A 68 -14.99 20.73 -9.88
CA PRO A 68 -14.64 20.20 -8.57
C PRO A 68 -13.15 20.38 -8.25
N ALA A 69 -12.81 20.28 -6.97
CA ALA A 69 -11.44 20.16 -6.50
C ALA A 69 -11.08 18.67 -6.34
N ILE A 70 -10.16 18.18 -7.16
CA ILE A 70 -9.74 16.78 -7.16
C ILE A 70 -8.37 16.67 -6.50
N GLY A 71 -8.26 15.76 -5.52
CA GLY A 71 -6.98 15.40 -4.91
C GLY A 71 -6.26 14.34 -5.73
N LEU A 72 -4.93 14.48 -5.89
CA LEU A 72 -4.03 13.42 -6.32
C LEU A 72 -2.99 13.23 -5.22
N ILE A 73 -2.88 12.01 -4.74
CA ILE A 73 -2.08 11.65 -3.55
C ILE A 73 -1.15 10.49 -3.91
N ALA A 74 0.08 10.52 -3.43
CA ALA A 74 1.08 9.47 -3.55
C ALA A 74 1.98 9.48 -2.31
N HIS A 75 2.65 8.37 -1.99
CA HIS A 75 3.54 8.36 -0.84
C HIS A 75 5.02 8.50 -1.20
N MET A 76 5.80 9.03 -0.26
CA MET A 76 7.22 9.32 -0.45
C MET A 76 8.14 8.24 0.08
N ASP A 77 7.70 7.51 1.10
CA ASP A 77 8.52 6.48 1.72
C ASP A 77 8.61 5.22 0.85
N THR A 78 9.51 4.35 1.21
CA THR A 78 9.66 3.02 0.63
C THR A 78 9.59 1.98 1.73
N SER A 79 9.13 0.79 1.36
CA SER A 79 8.95 -0.35 2.27
C SER A 79 10.22 -0.69 3.06
N PRO A 80 10.09 -1.03 4.36
CA PRO A 80 11.20 -1.57 5.15
C PRO A 80 11.59 -3.01 4.78
N ASP A 81 10.82 -3.72 3.96
CA ASP A 81 11.03 -5.14 3.62
C ASP A 81 12.32 -5.38 2.83
N CYS A 82 12.73 -4.41 2.02
CA CYS A 82 13.96 -4.48 1.24
C CYS A 82 14.68 -3.13 1.28
N SER A 83 16.01 -3.13 1.20
CA SER A 83 16.78 -1.88 1.22
C SER A 83 16.39 -0.96 0.07
N GLY A 84 16.07 0.29 0.38
CA GLY A 84 15.87 1.40 -0.56
C GLY A 84 17.08 2.34 -0.65
N ARG A 85 18.25 1.91 -0.18
CA ARG A 85 19.45 2.74 -0.15
C ARG A 85 20.36 2.47 -1.35
N ASP A 86 20.90 3.55 -1.93
CA ASP A 86 21.85 3.50 -3.06
C ASP A 86 21.29 2.71 -4.27
N ILE A 87 20.02 2.92 -4.58
CA ILE A 87 19.32 2.28 -5.70
C ILE A 87 20.05 2.58 -7.02
N LYS A 88 20.24 1.54 -7.85
CA LYS A 88 20.91 1.65 -9.15
C LYS A 88 19.93 1.24 -10.27
N PRO A 89 19.04 2.15 -10.65
CA PRO A 89 18.06 1.87 -11.68
C PRO A 89 18.71 1.83 -13.06
N ARG A 90 18.18 0.98 -13.94
CA ARG A 90 18.54 0.95 -15.36
C ARG A 90 17.32 0.65 -16.20
N ILE A 91 17.34 1.13 -17.45
CA ILE A 91 16.28 0.89 -18.43
C ILE A 91 16.69 -0.29 -19.30
N VAL A 92 15.77 -1.23 -19.52
CA VAL A 92 15.94 -2.43 -20.35
C VAL A 92 14.80 -2.50 -21.36
N GLU A 93 15.11 -2.59 -22.65
CA GLU A 93 14.13 -2.98 -23.67
C GLU A 93 13.81 -4.47 -23.48
N TYR A 94 12.58 -4.78 -23.07
CA TYR A 94 12.21 -6.15 -22.75
C TYR A 94 11.60 -6.87 -23.96
N THR A 95 12.36 -7.84 -24.46
CA THR A 95 11.94 -8.64 -25.63
C THR A 95 11.47 -10.05 -25.25
N GLY A 96 11.33 -10.31 -23.94
CA GLY A 96 10.96 -11.61 -23.38
C GLY A 96 12.14 -12.37 -22.78
N GLY A 97 11.83 -13.38 -21.96
CA GLY A 97 12.82 -14.19 -21.26
C GLY A 97 13.32 -13.54 -19.96
N ASP A 98 14.44 -14.02 -19.44
CA ASP A 98 15.01 -13.59 -18.17
C ASP A 98 15.77 -12.26 -18.33
N ILE A 99 15.67 -11.40 -17.32
CA ILE A 99 16.47 -10.18 -17.18
C ILE A 99 17.51 -10.43 -16.08
N ALA A 100 18.79 -10.48 -16.44
CA ALA A 100 19.86 -10.53 -15.43
C ALA A 100 19.94 -9.18 -14.71
N LEU A 101 19.58 -9.14 -13.42
CA LEU A 101 19.74 -7.97 -12.56
C LEU A 101 21.20 -7.81 -12.15
N ASN A 102 21.86 -8.92 -11.79
CA ASN A 102 23.28 -9.04 -11.53
C ASN A 102 23.75 -10.48 -11.88
N ASP A 103 24.98 -10.84 -11.50
CA ASP A 103 25.58 -12.14 -11.82
C ASP A 103 24.85 -13.35 -11.18
N THR A 104 24.04 -13.13 -10.15
CA THR A 104 23.37 -14.18 -9.37
C THR A 104 21.85 -14.03 -9.30
N THR A 105 21.30 -12.91 -9.74
CA THR A 105 19.86 -12.58 -9.61
C THR A 105 19.24 -12.37 -10.98
N LEU A 106 18.22 -13.17 -11.29
CA LEU A 106 17.44 -13.09 -12.52
C LEU A 106 15.99 -12.70 -12.20
N LEU A 107 15.48 -11.69 -12.88
CA LEU A 107 14.04 -11.44 -12.96
C LEU A 107 13.50 -12.29 -14.10
N SER A 108 12.77 -13.36 -13.75
CA SER A 108 12.36 -14.41 -14.69
C SER A 108 10.83 -14.50 -14.83
N PRO A 109 10.28 -14.63 -16.04
CA PRO A 109 8.85 -14.89 -16.22
C PRO A 109 8.41 -16.27 -15.71
N ALA A 110 9.36 -17.18 -15.40
CA ALA A 110 9.04 -18.45 -14.75
C ALA A 110 8.65 -18.24 -13.27
N ASP A 111 9.28 -17.28 -12.60
CA ASP A 111 8.98 -16.91 -11.21
C ASP A 111 7.90 -15.83 -11.12
N PHE A 112 7.91 -14.90 -12.09
CA PHE A 112 6.99 -13.76 -12.18
C PHE A 112 6.26 -13.73 -13.52
N PRO A 113 5.20 -14.52 -13.73
CA PRO A 113 4.49 -14.62 -15.01
C PRO A 113 3.94 -13.30 -15.55
N ILE A 114 3.69 -12.33 -14.66
CA ILE A 114 3.21 -10.98 -15.00
C ILE A 114 4.19 -10.26 -15.95
N LEU A 115 5.49 -10.54 -15.86
CA LEU A 115 6.53 -9.96 -16.69
C LEU A 115 6.27 -10.17 -18.20
N ASN A 116 5.58 -11.26 -18.57
CA ASN A 116 5.20 -11.52 -19.97
C ASN A 116 4.29 -10.45 -20.59
N ARG A 117 3.56 -9.68 -19.77
CA ARG A 117 2.71 -8.57 -20.24
C ARG A 117 3.53 -7.35 -20.66
N SER A 118 4.79 -7.31 -20.29
CA SER A 118 5.70 -6.20 -20.57
C SER A 118 6.59 -6.43 -21.81
N VAL A 119 6.37 -7.51 -22.57
CA VAL A 119 7.14 -7.76 -23.81
C VAL A 119 6.90 -6.62 -24.81
N GLY A 120 7.98 -6.04 -25.31
CA GLY A 120 7.99 -4.89 -26.23
C GLY A 120 8.02 -3.54 -25.54
N LYS A 121 8.11 -3.48 -24.20
CA LYS A 121 8.20 -2.25 -23.41
C LYS A 121 9.62 -2.02 -22.87
N HIS A 122 9.85 -0.79 -22.42
CA HIS A 122 11.07 -0.39 -21.70
C HIS A 122 10.83 -0.49 -20.20
N LEU A 123 11.56 -1.36 -19.51
CA LEU A 123 11.43 -1.59 -18.08
C LEU A 123 12.50 -0.84 -17.31
N ILE A 124 12.11 -0.11 -16.28
CA ILE A 124 13.04 0.37 -15.26
C ILE A 124 13.15 -0.73 -14.21
N VAL A 125 14.36 -1.23 -14.00
CA VAL A 125 14.67 -2.31 -13.05
C VAL A 125 15.83 -1.90 -12.14
N THR A 126 16.02 -2.61 -11.02
CA THR A 126 17.17 -2.43 -10.12
C THR A 126 18.36 -3.27 -10.56
N ASP A 127 19.46 -3.20 -9.80
CA ASP A 127 20.60 -4.13 -9.91
C ASP A 127 20.37 -5.43 -9.11
N GLY A 128 19.20 -5.65 -8.54
CA GLY A 128 18.86 -6.83 -7.74
C GLY A 128 19.43 -6.83 -6.32
N THR A 129 20.00 -5.72 -5.84
CA THR A 129 20.49 -5.57 -4.46
C THR A 129 19.55 -4.79 -3.57
N THR A 130 18.66 -3.98 -4.16
CA THR A 130 17.66 -3.14 -3.50
C THR A 130 16.30 -3.30 -4.15
N LEU A 131 15.24 -2.76 -3.52
CA LEU A 131 14.00 -2.45 -4.24
C LEU A 131 14.26 -1.33 -5.25
N LEU A 132 13.28 -1.01 -6.14
CA LEU A 132 13.35 0.11 -7.06
C LEU A 132 12.81 1.40 -6.43
N GLY A 133 11.76 1.28 -5.61
CA GLY A 133 11.01 2.42 -5.05
C GLY A 133 10.07 3.06 -6.07
N ALA A 134 9.62 2.30 -7.08
CA ALA A 134 8.51 2.72 -7.92
C ALA A 134 7.22 2.84 -7.11
N ASP A 135 7.07 2.03 -6.12
CA ASP A 135 6.11 2.13 -5.03
C ASP A 135 6.66 3.09 -3.95
N ASP A 136 6.17 4.37 -3.82
CA ASP A 136 5.22 4.98 -4.76
C ASP A 136 5.80 6.27 -5.42
N LYS A 137 7.12 6.29 -5.64
CA LYS A 137 7.74 7.41 -6.36
C LYS A 137 7.35 7.48 -7.84
N ALA A 138 6.77 6.38 -8.40
CA ALA A 138 6.17 6.41 -9.72
C ALA A 138 4.92 7.28 -9.72
N GLY A 139 4.02 7.09 -8.76
CA GLY A 139 2.83 7.93 -8.60
C GLY A 139 3.18 9.42 -8.44
N ILE A 140 4.20 9.73 -7.63
CA ILE A 140 4.71 11.11 -7.52
C ILE A 140 5.17 11.64 -8.90
N ALA A 141 5.95 10.86 -9.64
CA ALA A 141 6.48 11.26 -10.96
C ALA A 141 5.34 11.45 -11.98
N GLU A 142 4.34 10.59 -11.95
CA GLU A 142 3.17 10.64 -12.81
C GLU A 142 2.30 11.86 -12.52
N ILE A 143 2.03 12.15 -11.24
CA ILE A 143 1.27 13.33 -10.82
C ILE A 143 1.97 14.60 -11.31
N LEU A 144 3.26 14.78 -11.00
CA LEU A 144 3.97 16.02 -11.38
C LEU A 144 4.18 16.13 -12.89
N THR A 145 4.31 15.03 -13.62
CA THR A 145 4.37 15.05 -15.08
C THR A 145 3.02 15.45 -15.67
N ALA A 146 1.92 14.87 -15.17
CA ALA A 146 0.58 15.22 -15.62
C ALA A 146 0.27 16.71 -15.37
N VAL A 147 0.71 17.25 -14.24
CA VAL A 147 0.54 18.68 -13.90
C VAL A 147 1.37 19.56 -14.85
N GLU A 148 2.65 19.25 -15.08
CA GLU A 148 3.49 20.01 -16.00
C GLU A 148 2.90 20.07 -17.41
N GLU A 149 2.47 18.92 -17.94
CA GLU A 149 1.88 18.83 -19.27
C GLU A 149 0.52 19.55 -19.33
N LEU A 150 -0.32 19.39 -18.30
CA LEU A 150 -1.64 20.05 -18.23
C LEU A 150 -1.51 21.57 -18.25
N LEU A 151 -0.56 22.11 -17.49
CA LEU A 151 -0.28 23.56 -17.45
C LEU A 151 0.31 24.06 -18.76
N ALA A 152 1.21 23.31 -19.38
CA ALA A 152 1.83 23.68 -20.67
C ALA A 152 0.81 23.66 -21.82
N GLU A 153 -0.09 22.67 -21.85
CA GLU A 153 -1.14 22.55 -22.87
C GLU A 153 -2.27 23.57 -22.68
N GLY A 154 -2.51 23.99 -21.43
CA GLY A 154 -3.62 24.87 -21.08
C GLY A 154 -5.00 24.23 -21.29
N GLY A 155 -6.06 25.05 -21.23
CA GLY A 155 -7.44 24.61 -21.41
C GLY A 155 -8.16 24.37 -20.08
N ALA A 156 -9.43 23.93 -20.15
CA ALA A 156 -10.26 23.66 -18.98
C ALA A 156 -9.79 22.41 -18.24
N HIS A 157 -9.72 22.49 -16.93
CA HIS A 157 -9.42 21.38 -16.03
C HIS A 157 -10.05 21.61 -14.64
N ALA A 158 -10.18 20.56 -13.86
CA ALA A 158 -10.60 20.63 -12.46
C ALA A 158 -9.59 21.38 -11.60
N SER A 159 -10.02 21.94 -10.48
CA SER A 159 -9.06 22.39 -9.47
C SER A 159 -8.30 21.18 -8.93
N LEU A 160 -6.97 21.27 -8.86
CA LEU A 160 -6.15 20.16 -8.39
C LEU A 160 -5.63 20.44 -6.99
N ARG A 161 -5.65 19.43 -6.15
CA ARG A 161 -4.97 19.36 -4.85
C ARG A 161 -3.93 18.25 -4.93
N ILE A 162 -2.70 18.56 -4.60
CA ILE A 162 -1.57 17.61 -4.59
C ILE A 162 -1.20 17.34 -3.15
N GLY A 163 -1.11 16.08 -2.78
CA GLY A 163 -0.66 15.63 -1.47
C GLY A 163 0.38 14.53 -1.60
N PHE A 164 1.54 14.67 -0.93
CA PHE A 164 2.48 13.56 -0.81
C PHE A 164 2.67 13.22 0.66
N THR A 165 2.48 11.94 1.00
CA THR A 165 2.45 11.43 2.36
C THR A 165 3.77 10.76 2.73
N PRO A 166 4.23 10.86 3.99
CA PRO A 166 5.25 9.99 4.55
C PRO A 166 4.61 8.75 5.16
N ASP A 167 5.39 7.69 5.42
CA ASP A 167 5.06 6.57 6.30
C ASP A 167 3.81 5.74 5.88
N GLU A 168 3.45 5.73 4.60
CA GLU A 168 2.37 4.89 4.08
C GLU A 168 2.67 3.41 4.30
N GLU A 169 3.86 2.98 3.97
CA GLU A 169 4.35 1.59 4.00
C GLU A 169 4.34 0.93 5.39
N ILE A 170 4.20 1.75 6.42
CA ILE A 170 4.00 1.32 7.81
C ILE A 170 2.60 1.64 8.34
N GLY A 171 1.66 1.96 7.41
CA GLY A 171 0.25 2.20 7.70
C GLY A 171 -0.04 3.50 8.45
N ARG A 172 0.81 4.52 8.33
CA ARG A 172 0.68 5.81 9.02
C ARG A 172 0.53 7.01 8.10
N GLY A 173 0.50 6.81 6.78
CA GLY A 173 0.50 7.89 5.79
C GLY A 173 -0.65 8.89 5.96
N ALA A 174 -1.84 8.44 6.32
CA ALA A 174 -2.97 9.32 6.56
C ALA A 174 -3.05 9.90 7.99
N ASP A 175 -2.23 9.46 8.96
CA ASP A 175 -2.39 9.76 10.40
C ASP A 175 -2.46 11.26 10.74
N ARG A 176 -1.72 12.09 10.02
CA ARG A 176 -1.64 13.54 10.24
C ARG A 176 -1.90 14.34 8.97
N PHE A 177 -2.53 13.73 7.98
CA PHE A 177 -2.89 14.42 6.75
C PHE A 177 -3.93 15.52 7.03
N ASP A 178 -3.62 16.76 6.65
CA ASP A 178 -4.48 17.92 6.91
C ASP A 178 -5.61 18.02 5.86
N LEU A 179 -6.64 17.19 6.02
CA LEU A 179 -7.81 17.15 5.15
C LEU A 179 -8.51 18.50 5.01
N ALA A 180 -8.60 19.26 6.11
CA ALA A 180 -9.27 20.55 6.10
C ALA A 180 -8.55 21.56 5.21
N HIS A 181 -7.23 21.53 5.24
CA HIS A 181 -6.40 22.40 4.40
C HIS A 181 -6.25 21.89 2.97
N PHE A 182 -6.23 20.56 2.80
CA PHE A 182 -6.17 19.92 1.48
C PHE A 182 -7.36 20.34 0.61
N GLY A 183 -8.56 20.31 1.15
CA GLY A 183 -9.73 20.96 0.56
C GLY A 183 -10.12 20.38 -0.81
N ALA A 184 -10.02 19.08 -1.00
CA ALA A 184 -10.53 18.37 -2.17
C ALA A 184 -11.97 17.89 -1.92
N ASP A 185 -12.79 17.85 -2.96
CA ASP A 185 -14.14 17.26 -2.91
C ASP A 185 -14.08 15.74 -2.90
N TYR A 186 -13.10 15.18 -3.58
CA TYR A 186 -12.70 13.77 -3.59
C TYR A 186 -11.25 13.66 -4.07
N ALA A 187 -10.63 12.50 -3.89
CA ALA A 187 -9.26 12.28 -4.32
C ALA A 187 -9.05 10.92 -4.98
N TYR A 188 -7.88 10.73 -5.54
CA TYR A 188 -7.33 9.43 -5.92
C TYR A 188 -5.93 9.31 -5.33
N THR A 189 -5.62 8.17 -4.71
CA THR A 189 -4.24 7.75 -4.54
C THR A 189 -3.74 7.21 -5.88
N VAL A 190 -2.51 7.53 -6.25
CA VAL A 190 -1.84 7.03 -7.47
C VAL A 190 -0.75 6.10 -7.00
N ASP A 191 -1.17 4.93 -6.52
CA ASP A 191 -0.40 3.99 -5.69
C ASP A 191 -0.81 2.53 -5.98
N GLY A 192 -1.41 2.29 -7.14
CA GLY A 192 -1.83 0.95 -7.56
C GLY A 192 -0.77 0.24 -8.40
N GLY A 193 -1.03 -1.03 -8.70
CA GLY A 193 -0.13 -1.89 -9.45
C GLY A 193 -0.28 -1.80 -10.96
N THR A 194 -0.59 -2.94 -11.54
CA THR A 194 -0.64 -3.19 -12.99
C THR A 194 -1.47 -2.16 -13.76
N LEU A 195 -1.00 -1.81 -14.95
CA LEU A 195 -1.70 -0.93 -15.90
C LEU A 195 -3.22 -1.20 -15.97
N GLY A 196 -4.01 -0.15 -15.71
CA GLY A 196 -5.47 -0.16 -15.79
C GLY A 196 -6.17 -0.61 -14.52
N GLU A 197 -5.47 -0.95 -13.45
CA GLU A 197 -6.08 -1.25 -12.16
C GLU A 197 -6.74 0.00 -11.56
N LEU A 198 -7.94 -0.22 -11.04
CA LEU A 198 -8.73 0.77 -10.31
C LEU A 198 -9.30 0.05 -9.10
N GLU A 199 -9.02 0.57 -7.92
CA GLU A 199 -9.28 -0.10 -6.68
C GLU A 199 -10.10 0.81 -5.76
N TYR A 200 -11.24 0.33 -5.32
CA TYR A 200 -12.10 1.00 -4.35
C TYR A 200 -12.55 0.06 -3.23
N GLU A 201 -11.89 -1.09 -3.14
CA GLU A 201 -12.04 -2.09 -2.09
C GLU A 201 -10.67 -2.50 -1.57
N ASN A 202 -10.56 -2.67 -0.27
CA ASN A 202 -9.39 -3.19 0.40
C ASN A 202 -9.79 -4.14 1.52
N PHE A 203 -8.85 -4.84 2.14
CA PHE A 203 -9.18 -5.67 3.29
C PHE A 203 -9.72 -4.85 4.47
N ASN A 204 -10.63 -5.46 5.27
CA ASN A 204 -10.70 -5.17 6.70
C ASN A 204 -9.53 -5.88 7.38
N ALA A 205 -8.90 -5.25 8.34
CA ALA A 205 -7.67 -5.70 8.96
C ALA A 205 -7.72 -5.65 10.48
N ALA A 206 -7.24 -6.71 11.11
CA ALA A 206 -6.98 -6.76 12.53
C ALA A 206 -5.66 -7.51 12.82
N SER A 207 -5.09 -7.26 13.97
CA SER A 207 -4.07 -8.09 14.59
C SER A 207 -4.68 -8.89 15.74
N ALA A 208 -4.11 -10.05 16.01
CA ALA A 208 -4.45 -10.87 17.16
C ALA A 208 -3.17 -11.35 17.85
N VAL A 209 -3.08 -11.09 19.15
CA VAL A 209 -2.04 -11.67 20.01
C VAL A 209 -2.69 -12.69 20.91
N VAL A 210 -2.25 -13.95 20.78
CA VAL A 210 -2.70 -15.06 21.61
C VAL A 210 -1.61 -15.35 22.62
N THR A 211 -1.93 -15.17 23.90
CA THR A 211 -1.02 -15.46 25.02
C THR A 211 -1.50 -16.72 25.73
N VAL A 212 -0.60 -17.66 25.90
CA VAL A 212 -0.88 -18.94 26.56
C VAL A 212 -0.03 -19.03 27.85
N HIS A 213 -0.71 -19.20 28.97
CA HIS A 213 -0.09 -19.34 30.29
C HIS A 213 0.02 -20.82 30.67
N GLY A 214 1.23 -21.24 31.00
CA GLY A 214 1.55 -22.59 31.43
C GLY A 214 1.93 -22.68 32.89
N ARG A 215 2.38 -23.86 33.28
CA ARG A 215 2.97 -24.12 34.61
C ARG A 215 4.07 -25.15 34.48
N ASN A 216 5.29 -24.74 34.79
CA ASN A 216 6.44 -25.62 34.74
C ASN A 216 6.58 -26.41 36.03
N VAL A 217 7.02 -27.66 35.92
CA VAL A 217 7.48 -28.53 37.00
C VAL A 217 8.53 -29.49 36.45
N HIS A 218 9.29 -30.12 37.31
CA HIS A 218 10.28 -31.14 36.88
C HIS A 218 9.63 -32.21 35.97
N PRO A 219 10.16 -32.47 34.76
CA PRO A 219 9.54 -33.37 33.80
C PRO A 219 9.22 -34.78 34.35
N GLY A 220 10.08 -35.31 35.21
CA GLY A 220 9.86 -36.61 35.86
C GLY A 220 8.66 -36.67 36.82
N SER A 221 8.15 -35.51 37.25
CA SER A 221 7.01 -35.35 38.16
C SER A 221 5.84 -34.61 37.50
N ALA A 222 5.86 -34.46 36.19
CA ALA A 222 4.95 -33.58 35.43
C ALA A 222 3.53 -34.09 35.29
N LYS A 223 3.30 -35.38 35.51
CA LYS A 223 1.97 -35.99 35.31
C LYS A 223 0.91 -35.28 36.15
N ARG A 224 -0.11 -34.72 35.48
CA ARG A 224 -1.25 -33.97 36.05
C ARG A 224 -0.87 -32.65 36.75
N CYS A 225 0.42 -32.22 36.67
CA CYS A 225 0.92 -31.00 37.29
C CYS A 225 1.38 -29.97 36.26
N MET A 226 2.09 -30.40 35.21
CA MET A 226 2.61 -29.49 34.17
C MET A 226 1.47 -29.08 33.25
N ILE A 227 1.50 -27.81 32.88
CA ILE A 227 0.73 -27.24 31.79
C ILE A 227 1.77 -26.61 30.82
N ASN A 228 1.94 -27.22 29.66
CA ASN A 228 2.92 -26.74 28.68
C ASN A 228 2.25 -25.76 27.71
N ALA A 229 2.58 -24.47 27.86
CA ALA A 229 2.04 -23.42 27.05
C ALA A 229 2.28 -23.60 25.55
N GLN A 230 3.47 -24.08 25.16
CA GLN A 230 3.80 -24.30 23.74
C GLN A 230 2.87 -25.34 23.08
N LEU A 231 2.55 -26.43 23.79
CA LEU A 231 1.67 -27.47 23.25
C LEU A 231 0.23 -26.96 23.10
N ILE A 232 -0.24 -26.12 24.04
CA ILE A 232 -1.55 -25.50 23.95
C ILE A 232 -1.58 -24.45 22.83
N ALA A 233 -0.50 -23.69 22.63
CA ALA A 233 -0.36 -22.75 21.51
C ALA A 233 -0.46 -23.48 20.15
N MET A 234 0.21 -24.63 19.99
CA MET A 234 0.08 -25.46 18.80
C MET A 234 -1.36 -26.00 18.62
N GLU A 235 -2.03 -26.39 19.71
CA GLU A 235 -3.42 -26.82 19.66
C GLU A 235 -4.34 -25.66 19.24
N PHE A 236 -4.13 -24.46 19.77
CA PHE A 236 -4.85 -23.27 19.35
C PHE A 236 -4.71 -23.04 17.85
N HIS A 237 -3.47 -23.01 17.35
CA HIS A 237 -3.21 -22.84 15.91
C HIS A 237 -3.89 -23.93 15.07
N GLY A 238 -3.89 -25.17 15.56
CA GLY A 238 -4.53 -26.32 14.88
C GLY A 238 -6.06 -26.25 14.85
N MET A 239 -6.69 -25.35 15.62
CA MET A 239 -8.15 -25.13 15.60
C MET A 239 -8.56 -24.14 14.51
N LEU A 240 -7.61 -23.37 13.95
CA LEU A 240 -7.88 -22.44 12.85
C LEU A 240 -7.91 -23.17 11.51
N PRO A 241 -8.76 -22.74 10.54
CA PRO A 241 -8.88 -23.40 9.25
C PRO A 241 -7.56 -23.40 8.47
N VAL A 242 -7.12 -24.56 7.99
CA VAL A 242 -5.84 -24.72 7.27
C VAL A 242 -5.81 -24.00 5.93
N HIS A 243 -6.98 -23.77 5.32
CA HIS A 243 -7.08 -23.10 4.01
C HIS A 243 -7.21 -21.58 4.11
N ASP A 244 -7.41 -21.07 5.31
CA ASP A 244 -7.52 -19.63 5.59
C ASP A 244 -6.13 -19.01 5.86
N ARG A 245 -5.18 -19.23 4.94
CA ARG A 245 -3.81 -18.74 5.03
C ARG A 245 -3.40 -18.03 3.73
N PRO A 246 -2.48 -17.07 3.77
CA PRO A 246 -2.06 -16.33 2.56
C PRO A 246 -1.66 -17.23 1.39
N GLU A 247 -0.94 -18.32 1.68
CA GLU A 247 -0.48 -19.28 0.67
C GLU A 247 -1.58 -20.11 0.02
N ALA A 248 -2.81 -20.04 0.54
CA ALA A 248 -3.96 -20.80 0.05
C ALA A 248 -5.13 -19.90 -0.41
N THR A 249 -4.96 -18.57 -0.44
CA THR A 249 -6.03 -17.61 -0.72
C THR A 249 -5.64 -16.59 -1.80
N GLU A 250 -6.64 -16.19 -2.61
CA GLU A 250 -6.47 -15.20 -3.68
C GLU A 250 -7.72 -14.30 -3.83
N GLY A 251 -7.62 -13.23 -4.61
CA GLY A 251 -8.74 -12.34 -4.91
C GLY A 251 -9.41 -11.81 -3.64
N TYR A 252 -10.69 -12.10 -3.49
CA TYR A 252 -11.52 -11.66 -2.35
C TYR A 252 -11.42 -12.55 -1.11
N GLU A 253 -10.70 -13.67 -1.18
CA GLU A 253 -10.59 -14.62 -0.07
C GLU A 253 -9.76 -14.04 1.07
N GLY A 254 -10.34 -14.05 2.28
CA GLY A 254 -9.68 -13.60 3.49
C GLY A 254 -8.79 -14.67 4.13
N PHE A 255 -7.93 -14.26 5.06
CA PHE A 255 -7.01 -15.16 5.75
C PHE A 255 -6.74 -14.75 7.20
N SER A 256 -6.18 -15.71 7.96
CA SER A 256 -5.54 -15.50 9.25
C SER A 256 -4.10 -16.00 9.17
N HIS A 257 -3.13 -15.10 9.16
CA HIS A 257 -1.72 -15.43 9.01
C HIS A 257 -0.98 -15.38 10.33
N LEU A 258 -0.32 -16.48 10.69
CA LEU A 258 0.60 -16.54 11.83
C LEU A 258 1.91 -15.89 11.44
N CYS A 259 2.18 -14.69 11.98
CA CYS A 259 3.40 -13.92 11.70
C CYS A 259 4.58 -14.35 12.59
N ALA A 260 4.30 -14.60 13.89
CA ALA A 260 5.31 -15.00 14.84
C ALA A 260 4.77 -15.99 15.87
N MET A 261 5.62 -16.88 16.33
CA MET A 261 5.35 -17.79 17.44
C MET A 261 6.61 -17.96 18.27
N GLN A 262 6.48 -17.74 19.56
CA GLN A 262 7.59 -17.96 20.52
C GLN A 262 7.05 -18.53 21.82
N GLY A 263 7.89 -19.24 22.59
CA GLY A 263 7.42 -19.70 23.87
C GLY A 263 8.32 -20.67 24.61
N GLU A 264 7.96 -20.86 25.85
CA GLU A 264 8.49 -21.82 26.82
C GLU A 264 7.37 -22.60 27.46
N VAL A 265 7.68 -23.45 28.47
CA VAL A 265 6.65 -24.22 29.19
C VAL A 265 5.65 -23.31 29.93
N GLU A 266 6.12 -22.19 30.46
CA GLU A 266 5.28 -21.29 31.29
C GLU A 266 4.55 -20.22 30.50
N LEU A 267 5.04 -19.85 29.31
CA LEU A 267 4.48 -18.80 28.47
C LEU A 267 4.71 -19.09 27.00
N ALA A 268 3.70 -18.91 26.18
CA ALA A 268 3.83 -18.89 24.73
C ALA A 268 2.97 -17.78 24.14
N THR A 269 3.46 -17.18 23.06
CA THR A 269 2.74 -16.16 22.30
C THR A 269 2.67 -16.51 20.83
N LEU A 270 1.53 -16.20 20.20
CA LEU A 270 1.34 -16.29 18.76
C LEU A 270 0.81 -14.93 18.29
N GLU A 271 1.39 -14.42 17.24
CA GLU A 271 1.01 -13.14 16.63
C GLU A 271 0.40 -13.39 15.26
N TYR A 272 -0.80 -12.87 15.04
CA TYR A 272 -1.53 -13.05 13.79
C TYR A 272 -1.93 -11.71 13.20
N ILE A 273 -2.04 -11.69 11.87
CA ILE A 273 -2.85 -10.71 11.16
C ILE A 273 -4.08 -11.40 10.58
N ILE A 274 -5.21 -10.70 10.64
CA ILE A 274 -6.52 -11.18 10.14
C ILE A 274 -6.95 -10.22 9.03
N ARG A 275 -7.34 -10.77 7.88
CA ARG A 275 -7.75 -10.01 6.70
C ARG A 275 -9.00 -10.63 6.08
N ASP A 276 -9.96 -9.79 5.70
CA ASP A 276 -11.10 -10.19 4.87
C ASP A 276 -11.75 -8.96 4.21
N HIS A 277 -12.19 -9.08 2.96
CA HIS A 277 -12.90 -7.99 2.28
C HIS A 277 -14.33 -7.84 2.80
N ASP A 278 -14.99 -8.95 3.10
CA ASP A 278 -16.34 -8.93 3.66
C ASP A 278 -16.34 -8.67 5.17
N ARG A 279 -17.12 -7.70 5.61
CA ARG A 279 -17.17 -7.31 7.03
C ARG A 279 -17.70 -8.42 7.93
N ALA A 280 -18.71 -9.16 7.48
CA ALA A 280 -19.29 -10.24 8.29
C ALA A 280 -18.30 -11.41 8.43
N SER A 281 -17.62 -11.77 7.35
CA SER A 281 -16.55 -12.78 7.35
C SER A 281 -15.37 -12.37 8.23
N PHE A 282 -14.98 -11.09 8.19
CA PHE A 282 -13.93 -10.53 9.04
C PHE A 282 -14.28 -10.66 10.54
N GLU A 283 -15.49 -10.28 10.93
CA GLU A 283 -15.97 -10.42 12.32
C GLU A 283 -16.07 -11.90 12.73
N ALA A 284 -16.52 -12.78 11.82
CA ALA A 284 -16.56 -14.23 12.08
C ALA A 284 -15.17 -14.82 12.30
N ARG A 285 -14.13 -14.35 11.56
CA ARG A 285 -12.74 -14.76 11.79
C ARG A 285 -12.27 -14.36 13.19
N LYS A 286 -12.51 -13.13 13.62
CA LYS A 286 -12.16 -12.67 14.98
C LYS A 286 -12.88 -13.52 16.06
N ALA A 287 -14.17 -13.76 15.89
CA ALA A 287 -14.96 -14.58 16.80
C ALA A 287 -14.46 -16.03 16.89
N LEU A 288 -13.85 -16.56 15.84
CA LEU A 288 -13.22 -17.88 15.87
C LEU A 288 -12.03 -17.94 16.83
N PHE A 289 -11.19 -16.88 16.88
CA PHE A 289 -10.08 -16.79 17.84
C PHE A 289 -10.59 -16.80 19.29
N GLU A 290 -11.64 -16.02 19.56
CA GLU A 290 -12.26 -15.99 20.89
C GLU A 290 -12.88 -17.34 21.26
N SER A 291 -13.54 -18.00 20.30
CA SER A 291 -14.16 -19.33 20.52
C SER A 291 -13.10 -20.40 20.78
N ALA A 292 -11.98 -20.38 20.06
CA ALA A 292 -10.87 -21.31 20.27
C ALA A 292 -10.26 -21.11 21.67
N ALA A 293 -10.04 -19.86 22.09
CA ALA A 293 -9.57 -19.56 23.44
C ALA A 293 -10.55 -20.01 24.52
N ALA A 294 -11.84 -19.78 24.34
CA ALA A 294 -12.87 -20.22 25.27
C ALA A 294 -12.89 -21.75 25.42
N PHE A 295 -12.77 -22.50 24.31
CA PHE A 295 -12.68 -23.95 24.33
C PHE A 295 -11.45 -24.45 25.09
N LEU A 296 -10.27 -23.87 24.84
CA LEU A 296 -9.03 -24.25 25.52
C LEU A 296 -9.04 -23.87 27.01
N ASN A 297 -9.65 -22.75 27.37
CA ASN A 297 -9.85 -22.34 28.74
C ASN A 297 -10.79 -23.32 29.48
N ALA A 298 -11.84 -23.83 28.83
CA ALA A 298 -12.69 -24.87 29.38
C ALA A 298 -11.95 -26.20 29.59
N LYS A 299 -10.99 -26.52 28.69
CA LYS A 299 -10.21 -27.78 28.76
C LYS A 299 -9.07 -27.72 29.78
N TYR A 300 -8.32 -26.62 29.85
CA TYR A 300 -7.07 -26.50 30.62
C TYR A 300 -7.20 -25.63 31.89
N GLY A 301 -8.28 -24.89 32.01
CA GLY A 301 -8.55 -23.99 33.13
C GLY A 301 -8.69 -22.51 32.65
N ALA A 302 -9.52 -21.77 33.36
CA ALA A 302 -9.76 -20.36 33.06
C ALA A 302 -8.48 -19.55 33.12
N GLY A 303 -8.27 -18.65 32.16
CA GLY A 303 -7.07 -17.79 32.04
C GLY A 303 -5.84 -18.48 31.46
N THR A 304 -5.97 -19.73 30.97
CA THR A 304 -4.85 -20.41 30.27
C THR A 304 -4.57 -19.76 28.92
N VAL A 305 -5.60 -19.33 28.18
CA VAL A 305 -5.46 -18.69 26.86
C VAL A 305 -6.15 -17.34 26.89
N GLU A 306 -5.41 -16.31 26.53
CA GLU A 306 -5.90 -14.95 26.37
C GLU A 306 -5.74 -14.54 24.89
N VAL A 307 -6.74 -13.82 24.34
CA VAL A 307 -6.71 -13.28 22.99
C VAL A 307 -6.91 -11.78 23.05
N ALA A 308 -5.96 -11.02 22.55
CA ALA A 308 -6.05 -9.58 22.36
C ALA A 308 -6.24 -9.30 20.85
N LEU A 309 -7.43 -8.80 20.48
CA LEU A 309 -7.77 -8.39 19.11
C LEU A 309 -7.69 -6.86 18.99
N ARG A 310 -7.11 -6.37 17.89
CA ARG A 310 -7.07 -4.95 17.59
C ARG A 310 -7.33 -4.74 16.11
N ASP A 311 -8.42 -4.03 15.79
CA ASP A 311 -8.71 -3.60 14.43
C ASP A 311 -7.73 -2.50 14.00
N SER A 312 -7.26 -2.57 12.74
CA SER A 312 -6.28 -1.63 12.17
C SER A 312 -6.96 -0.67 11.18
N TYR A 313 -7.67 -1.21 10.20
CA TYR A 313 -8.40 -0.45 9.19
C TYR A 313 -9.55 -1.28 8.62
N TYR A 314 -10.41 -0.62 7.83
CA TYR A 314 -11.58 -1.25 7.24
C TYR A 314 -11.63 -1.05 5.73
N ASN A 315 -12.43 -1.87 5.05
CA ASN A 315 -12.65 -1.78 3.62
C ASN A 315 -13.30 -0.44 3.25
N MET A 316 -12.63 0.33 2.38
CA MET A 316 -13.11 1.65 1.94
C MET A 316 -14.36 1.59 1.07
N ARG A 317 -14.75 0.42 0.57
CA ARG A 317 -15.92 0.23 -0.29
C ARG A 317 -17.17 0.90 0.28
N GLU A 318 -17.47 0.73 1.56
CA GLU A 318 -18.66 1.35 2.19
C GLU A 318 -18.66 2.88 2.15
N LYS A 319 -17.45 3.49 2.03
CA LYS A 319 -17.27 4.94 1.90
C LYS A 319 -17.28 5.41 0.45
N ILE A 320 -16.89 4.55 -0.48
CA ILE A 320 -16.84 4.87 -1.91
C ILE A 320 -18.20 4.59 -2.59
N GLU A 321 -18.95 3.55 -2.19
CA GLU A 321 -20.25 3.20 -2.80
C GLU A 321 -21.25 4.39 -2.91
N PRO A 322 -21.35 5.30 -1.94
CA PRO A 322 -22.21 6.50 -2.10
C PRO A 322 -21.70 7.47 -3.18
N HIS A 323 -20.47 7.32 -3.65
CA HIS A 323 -19.76 8.21 -4.55
C HIS A 323 -19.27 7.52 -5.84
N MET A 324 -19.94 6.45 -6.30
CA MET A 324 -19.51 5.64 -7.47
C MET A 324 -19.24 6.46 -8.74
N ALA A 325 -19.82 7.64 -8.86
CA ALA A 325 -19.54 8.55 -9.98
C ALA A 325 -18.04 8.88 -10.14
N ILE A 326 -17.27 8.90 -9.05
CA ILE A 326 -15.80 9.13 -9.13
C ILE A 326 -15.06 7.92 -9.70
N VAL A 327 -15.53 6.71 -9.39
CA VAL A 327 -14.99 5.45 -9.95
C VAL A 327 -15.31 5.36 -11.44
N GLU A 328 -16.56 5.67 -11.83
CA GLU A 328 -17.00 5.69 -13.23
C GLU A 328 -16.23 6.75 -14.04
N ALA A 329 -16.00 7.93 -13.45
CA ALA A 329 -15.20 8.99 -14.07
C ALA A 329 -13.76 8.57 -14.32
N ALA A 330 -13.13 7.86 -13.37
CA ALA A 330 -11.79 7.30 -13.54
C ALA A 330 -11.75 6.22 -14.65
N GLN A 331 -12.74 5.33 -14.70
CA GLN A 331 -12.85 4.33 -15.77
C GLN A 331 -13.00 4.99 -17.15
N GLN A 332 -13.83 6.02 -17.26
CA GLN A 332 -13.98 6.77 -18.51
C GLN A 332 -12.68 7.47 -18.91
N ALA A 333 -11.96 8.06 -17.96
CA ALA A 333 -10.68 8.70 -18.21
C ALA A 333 -9.60 7.70 -18.67
N MET A 334 -9.59 6.49 -18.12
CA MET A 334 -8.73 5.40 -18.58
C MET A 334 -9.05 5.04 -20.04
N HIS A 335 -10.32 4.87 -20.39
CA HIS A 335 -10.73 4.62 -21.78
C HIS A 335 -10.29 5.75 -22.73
N ASP A 336 -10.47 7.01 -22.31
CA ASP A 336 -10.05 8.19 -23.09
C ASP A 336 -8.54 8.25 -23.27
N ALA A 337 -7.77 7.73 -22.31
CA ALA A 337 -6.32 7.60 -22.36
C ALA A 337 -5.82 6.37 -23.14
N GLY A 338 -6.75 5.51 -23.65
CA GLY A 338 -6.42 4.28 -24.36
C GLY A 338 -6.07 3.11 -23.43
N VAL A 339 -6.45 3.20 -22.16
CA VAL A 339 -6.24 2.16 -21.13
C VAL A 339 -7.56 1.42 -20.89
N THR A 340 -7.51 0.08 -20.80
CA THR A 340 -8.68 -0.72 -20.41
C THR A 340 -8.75 -0.80 -18.90
N PRO A 341 -9.79 -0.23 -18.25
CA PRO A 341 -9.92 -0.29 -16.80
C PRO A 341 -10.22 -1.70 -16.31
N ARG A 342 -9.65 -2.04 -15.17
CA ARG A 342 -9.83 -3.31 -14.48
C ARG A 342 -10.02 -3.05 -12.99
N VAL A 343 -11.24 -3.21 -12.52
CA VAL A 343 -11.53 -3.08 -11.09
C VAL A 343 -11.07 -4.33 -10.36
N VAL A 344 -10.20 -4.15 -9.37
CA VAL A 344 -9.66 -5.23 -8.53
C VAL A 344 -9.66 -4.81 -7.07
N PRO A 345 -9.70 -5.74 -6.11
CA PRO A 345 -9.56 -5.42 -4.69
C PRO A 345 -8.10 -5.35 -4.29
N ILE A 346 -7.76 -4.42 -3.41
CA ILE A 346 -6.44 -4.38 -2.75
C ILE A 346 -6.40 -5.47 -1.67
N ARG A 347 -5.36 -6.29 -1.67
CA ARG A 347 -5.13 -7.32 -0.62
C ARG A 347 -4.26 -6.79 0.52
N GLY A 348 -4.34 -5.52 0.82
CA GLY A 348 -3.63 -4.78 1.85
C GLY A 348 -4.44 -3.60 2.37
N GLY A 349 -3.76 -2.59 2.88
CA GLY A 349 -4.27 -1.26 3.20
C GLY A 349 -3.80 -0.26 2.15
N THR A 350 -4.25 0.98 2.27
CA THR A 350 -3.79 2.14 1.51
C THR A 350 -4.19 3.42 2.24
N ASP A 351 -3.48 4.49 2.03
CA ASP A 351 -3.85 5.82 2.52
C ASP A 351 -5.26 6.21 2.08
N GLY A 352 -5.65 5.87 0.84
CA GLY A 352 -6.98 6.11 0.31
C GLY A 352 -8.10 5.50 1.14
N ALA A 353 -7.88 4.33 1.74
CA ALA A 353 -8.85 3.70 2.63
C ALA A 353 -9.07 4.54 3.89
N ARG A 354 -7.99 4.99 4.55
CA ARG A 354 -8.09 5.82 5.76
C ARG A 354 -8.69 7.18 5.48
N LEU A 355 -8.24 7.86 4.42
CA LEU A 355 -8.79 9.15 3.98
C LEU A 355 -10.28 9.06 3.66
N SER A 356 -10.73 7.94 3.08
CA SER A 356 -12.16 7.70 2.82
C SER A 356 -12.97 7.61 4.11
N TYR A 357 -12.44 6.99 5.16
CA TYR A 357 -13.08 6.96 6.48
C TYR A 357 -13.07 8.31 7.19
N GLU A 358 -12.13 9.18 6.88
CA GLU A 358 -12.03 10.55 7.40
C GLU A 358 -12.91 11.55 6.60
N GLY A 359 -13.59 11.07 5.56
CA GLY A 359 -14.58 11.86 4.81
C GLY A 359 -14.12 12.35 3.44
N LEU A 360 -12.94 11.92 2.96
CA LEU A 360 -12.47 12.20 1.60
C LEU A 360 -12.55 10.91 0.76
N PRO A 361 -13.60 10.68 -0.05
CA PRO A 361 -13.66 9.51 -0.93
C PRO A 361 -12.42 9.44 -1.83
N CYS A 362 -11.64 8.36 -1.71
CA CYS A 362 -10.32 8.28 -2.33
C CYS A 362 -10.03 6.85 -2.84
N PRO A 363 -10.55 6.46 -4.03
CA PRO A 363 -10.13 5.22 -4.68
C PRO A 363 -8.69 5.31 -5.19
N ASN A 364 -8.10 4.13 -5.47
CA ASN A 364 -6.70 4.00 -5.88
C ASN A 364 -6.59 3.76 -7.39
N LEU A 365 -5.60 4.37 -8.04
CA LEU A 365 -5.27 4.27 -9.45
C LEU A 365 -3.92 3.60 -9.64
N PHE A 366 -3.76 2.86 -10.75
CA PHE A 366 -2.52 2.20 -11.13
C PHE A 366 -1.36 3.18 -11.36
N THR A 367 -0.14 2.73 -11.09
CA THR A 367 1.13 3.33 -11.53
C THR A 367 1.78 2.54 -12.66
N GLY A 368 1.41 1.28 -12.83
CA GLY A 368 2.00 0.35 -13.80
C GLY A 368 3.18 -0.44 -13.25
N GLY A 369 3.58 -0.25 -12.00
CA GLY A 369 4.66 -0.98 -11.37
C GLY A 369 4.27 -2.40 -10.95
N GLU A 370 5.27 -3.24 -10.74
CA GLU A 370 5.11 -4.67 -10.45
C GLU A 370 6.17 -5.17 -9.47
N ASN A 371 5.85 -6.23 -8.74
CA ASN A 371 6.76 -6.93 -7.81
C ASN A 371 7.31 -6.04 -6.69
N TYR A 372 6.46 -5.17 -6.16
CA TYR A 372 6.79 -4.21 -5.11
C TYR A 372 7.44 -4.83 -3.86
N HIS A 373 8.02 -4.01 -2.99
CA HIS A 373 8.67 -4.37 -1.72
C HIS A 373 9.88 -5.29 -1.85
N GLY A 374 10.43 -5.46 -3.07
CA GLY A 374 11.52 -6.40 -3.25
C GLY A 374 12.50 -6.05 -4.39
N ARG A 375 13.57 -6.82 -4.45
CA ARG A 375 14.64 -6.66 -5.46
C ARG A 375 14.22 -6.95 -6.90
N PHE A 376 13.04 -7.50 -7.10
CA PHE A 376 12.47 -7.83 -8.41
C PHE A 376 11.47 -6.79 -8.89
N GLU A 377 11.35 -5.69 -8.16
CA GLU A 377 10.49 -4.56 -8.50
C GLU A 377 10.91 -3.94 -9.85
N TYR A 378 9.91 -3.63 -10.67
CA TYR A 378 10.12 -2.93 -11.93
C TYR A 378 8.89 -2.12 -12.32
N VAL A 379 9.08 -1.14 -13.21
CA VAL A 379 7.97 -0.40 -13.80
C VAL A 379 8.22 -0.18 -15.30
N PRO A 380 7.24 -0.49 -16.18
CA PRO A 380 7.33 -0.15 -17.59
C PRO A 380 7.13 1.35 -17.83
N VAL A 381 8.02 1.94 -18.61
CA VAL A 381 7.97 3.39 -18.96
C VAL A 381 6.63 3.73 -19.64
N GLU A 382 6.18 2.90 -20.56
CA GLU A 382 4.95 3.10 -21.33
C GLU A 382 3.69 3.04 -20.45
N ASP A 383 3.75 2.31 -19.31
CA ASP A 383 2.65 2.23 -18.36
C ASP A 383 2.58 3.48 -17.49
N MET A 384 3.72 4.03 -17.05
CA MET A 384 3.77 5.34 -16.40
C MET A 384 3.27 6.45 -17.32
N GLU A 385 3.65 6.44 -18.61
CA GLU A 385 3.13 7.39 -19.58
C GLU A 385 1.61 7.27 -19.76
N ALA A 386 1.06 6.04 -19.66
CA ALA A 386 -0.38 5.82 -19.70
C ALA A 386 -1.07 6.35 -18.43
N ALA A 387 -0.44 6.21 -17.26
CA ALA A 387 -0.93 6.81 -16.02
C ALA A 387 -0.96 8.35 -16.13
N VAL A 388 0.10 8.98 -16.61
CA VAL A 388 0.13 10.43 -16.88
C VAL A 388 -1.05 10.86 -17.77
N ARG A 389 -1.30 10.14 -18.88
CA ARG A 389 -2.43 10.44 -19.77
C ARG A 389 -3.77 10.26 -19.07
N THR A 390 -3.91 9.23 -18.24
CA THR A 390 -5.12 8.97 -17.46
C THR A 390 -5.42 10.09 -16.47
N LEU A 391 -4.42 10.53 -15.70
CA LEU A 391 -4.55 11.64 -14.75
C LEU A 391 -4.96 12.94 -15.45
N LYS A 392 -4.38 13.26 -16.60
CA LYS A 392 -4.78 14.41 -17.42
C LYS A 392 -6.23 14.29 -17.89
N CYS A 393 -6.67 13.11 -18.32
CA CYS A 393 -8.06 12.87 -18.72
C CYS A 393 -9.03 13.04 -17.55
N ILE A 394 -8.69 12.54 -16.33
CA ILE A 394 -9.50 12.76 -15.12
C ILE A 394 -9.73 14.25 -14.89
N LEU A 395 -8.64 15.03 -14.85
CA LEU A 395 -8.71 16.47 -14.56
C LEU A 395 -9.44 17.26 -15.64
N ARG A 396 -9.30 16.91 -16.91
CA ARG A 396 -9.98 17.57 -18.03
C ARG A 396 -11.47 17.21 -18.13
N ASN A 397 -11.81 15.94 -17.91
CA ASN A 397 -13.18 15.48 -17.99
C ASN A 397 -14.05 16.08 -16.89
N ALA A 398 -13.51 16.27 -15.70
CA ALA A 398 -14.21 16.86 -14.57
C ALA A 398 -14.51 18.37 -14.73
N ALA A 399 -13.95 19.04 -15.75
CA ALA A 399 -14.21 20.44 -16.05
C ALA A 399 -15.18 20.65 -17.23
N LYS A 400 -15.71 19.56 -17.81
CA LYS A 400 -16.72 19.58 -18.89
C LYS A 400 -18.11 19.70 -18.30
#